data_8c0bd646cfb11d234796926ac46a10d9
#
_entry.id   8c0bd646cfb11d234796926ac46a10d9
#
_cell.length_a   1.000
_cell.length_b   1.000
_cell.length_c   1.000
_cell.angle_alpha   90.00
_cell.angle_beta   90.00
_cell.angle_gamma   90.00
#
_symmetry.space_group_name_H-M   'P 1'
#
loop_
_entity.id
_entity.type
_entity.pdbx_description
1 polymer ?
#
loop_
_entity_poly.entity_id
_entity_poly.type
_entity_poly.pdbx_seq_one_letter_code
_entity_poly.pdbx_strand_id
1 'polypeptide(L)'
;MPDRVVVPDRVIVEVDEGLSDLIPGFLTHKRADIVAIVAAIARGDYAEISSIAHRIKGEGGSYGFDTMTELARSLEVAASRRDDSAATTLARQLLSYIDHVEIVFQPSND
;
A
#
# COMPACT_ATOMS: atom_id res chain seq x y z
N MET A 1 -15.12 -18.53 6.66
CA MET A 1 -13.71 -18.20 6.47
C MET A 1 -13.56 -16.83 5.84
N PRO A 2 -12.97 -15.91 6.53
CA PRO A 2 -12.82 -14.60 5.94
C PRO A 2 -11.81 -14.62 4.79
N ASP A 3 -12.17 -13.98 3.72
CA ASP A 3 -11.32 -13.88 2.53
C ASP A 3 -10.51 -12.60 2.53
N ARG A 4 -10.55 -11.88 3.62
CA ARG A 4 -9.87 -10.61 3.70
C ARG A 4 -8.59 -10.71 4.51
N VAL A 5 -7.64 -9.90 4.14
CA VAL A 5 -6.43 -9.70 4.92
C VAL A 5 -6.79 -8.82 6.11
N VAL A 6 -6.37 -9.23 7.29
CA VAL A 6 -6.56 -8.42 8.49
C VAL A 6 -5.30 -7.61 8.71
N VAL A 7 -5.44 -6.29 8.68
CA VAL A 7 -4.33 -5.38 8.96
C VAL A 7 -4.37 -5.08 10.45
N PRO A 8 -3.31 -5.38 11.20
CA PRO A 8 -3.30 -5.10 12.64
C PRO A 8 -3.38 -3.60 12.90
N ASP A 9 -3.86 -3.25 14.11
CA ASP A 9 -3.96 -1.86 14.51
C ASP A 9 -2.62 -1.16 14.54
N ARG A 10 -1.55 -1.94 14.65
CA ARG A 10 -0.22 -1.40 14.79
C ARG A 10 0.76 -2.30 14.04
N VAL A 11 1.47 -1.72 13.09
CA VAL A 11 2.45 -2.44 12.29
C VAL A 11 3.79 -1.73 12.46
N ILE A 12 4.81 -2.47 12.83
CA ILE A 12 6.16 -1.92 12.98
C ILE A 12 6.95 -2.27 11.72
N VAL A 13 7.53 -1.26 11.09
CA VAL A 13 8.38 -1.45 9.92
C VAL A 13 9.76 -0.90 10.24
N GLU A 14 10.77 -1.73 10.03
CA GLU A 14 12.16 -1.33 10.23
C GLU A 14 12.72 -0.78 8.92
N VAL A 15 13.23 0.43 8.98
CA VAL A 15 13.75 1.14 7.81
C VAL A 15 15.16 1.60 8.11
N ASP A 16 16.06 1.48 7.15
CA ASP A 16 17.42 2.00 7.27
C ASP A 16 17.35 3.50 7.55
N GLU A 17 18.09 3.97 8.57
CA GLU A 17 18.05 5.37 8.96
C GLU A 17 18.53 6.29 7.85
N GLY A 18 19.32 5.79 6.90
CA GLY A 18 19.73 6.56 5.72
C GLY A 18 18.56 7.01 4.86
N LEU A 19 17.39 6.37 5.03
CA LEU A 19 16.18 6.72 4.27
C LEU A 19 15.22 7.59 5.09
N SER A 20 15.58 7.96 6.32
CA SER A 20 14.66 8.62 7.24
C SER A 20 14.03 9.89 6.66
N ASP A 21 14.80 10.68 5.91
CA ASP A 21 14.31 11.93 5.34
C ASP A 21 13.28 11.70 4.22
N LEU A 22 13.26 10.51 3.64
CA LEU A 22 12.37 10.19 2.53
C LEU A 22 11.02 9.63 2.97
N ILE A 23 10.94 9.09 4.17
CA ILE A 23 9.77 8.33 4.60
C ILE A 23 8.51 9.18 4.73
N PRO A 24 8.53 10.37 5.39
CA PRO A 24 7.28 11.14 5.49
C PRO A 24 6.67 11.49 4.13
N GLY A 25 7.50 11.93 3.19
CA GLY A 25 7.04 12.23 1.84
C GLY A 25 6.54 11.00 1.11
N PHE A 26 7.23 9.88 1.28
CA PHE A 26 6.83 8.61 0.69
C PHE A 26 5.43 8.21 1.17
N LEU A 27 5.18 8.25 2.48
CA LEU A 27 3.88 7.84 3.02
C LEU A 27 2.77 8.79 2.60
N THR A 28 3.04 10.11 2.56
CA THR A 28 2.08 11.09 2.08
C THR A 28 1.72 10.83 0.62
N HIS A 29 2.73 10.54 -0.20
CA HIS A 29 2.53 10.27 -1.61
C HIS A 29 1.73 8.99 -1.83
N LYS A 30 2.03 7.95 -1.05
CA LYS A 30 1.29 6.68 -1.16
C LYS A 30 -0.15 6.84 -0.72
N ARG A 31 -0.43 7.64 0.30
CA ARG A 31 -1.80 7.93 0.68
C ARG A 31 -2.57 8.57 -0.47
N ALA A 32 -1.96 9.54 -1.15
CA ALA A 32 -2.58 10.17 -2.31
C ALA A 32 -2.85 9.15 -3.43
N ASP A 33 -1.91 8.22 -3.65
CA ASP A 33 -2.09 7.15 -4.63
C ASP A 33 -3.29 6.27 -4.29
N ILE A 34 -3.46 5.93 -3.01
CA ILE A 34 -4.58 5.09 -2.61
C ILE A 34 -5.92 5.83 -2.76
N VAL A 35 -5.94 7.13 -2.46
CA VAL A 35 -7.13 7.94 -2.70
C VAL A 35 -7.47 7.95 -4.19
N ALA A 36 -6.47 8.03 -5.05
CA ALA A 36 -6.68 7.95 -6.50
C ALA A 36 -7.25 6.59 -6.92
N ILE A 37 -6.81 5.51 -6.26
CA ILE A 37 -7.36 4.17 -6.50
C ILE A 37 -8.84 4.13 -6.12
N VAL A 38 -9.22 4.69 -4.98
CA VAL A 38 -10.61 4.72 -4.54
C VAL A 38 -11.47 5.44 -5.59
N ALA A 39 -10.99 6.58 -6.10
CA ALA A 39 -11.70 7.30 -7.14
C ALA A 39 -11.81 6.48 -8.43
N ALA A 40 -10.75 5.76 -8.79
CA ALA A 40 -10.76 4.91 -9.98
C ALA A 40 -11.75 3.75 -9.84
N ILE A 41 -11.85 3.16 -8.66
CA ILE A 41 -12.85 2.12 -8.38
C ILE A 41 -14.25 2.67 -8.62
N ALA A 42 -14.52 3.86 -8.10
CA ALA A 42 -15.85 4.48 -8.21
C ALA A 42 -16.27 4.70 -9.65
N ARG A 43 -15.32 4.95 -10.57
CA ARG A 43 -15.65 5.17 -11.97
C ARG A 43 -15.38 3.95 -12.87
N GLY A 44 -15.02 2.81 -12.27
CA GLY A 44 -14.79 1.58 -13.00
C GLY A 44 -13.55 1.59 -13.89
N ASP A 45 -12.55 2.36 -13.52
CA ASP A 45 -11.31 2.48 -14.29
C ASP A 45 -10.27 1.47 -13.80
N TYR A 46 -10.42 0.23 -14.23
CA TYR A 46 -9.58 -0.87 -13.76
C TYR A 46 -8.13 -0.75 -14.23
N ALA A 47 -7.92 -0.15 -15.39
CA ALA A 47 -6.57 0.07 -15.89
C ALA A 47 -5.80 1.03 -14.97
N GLU A 48 -6.47 2.07 -14.49
CA GLU A 48 -5.85 3.03 -13.59
C GLU A 48 -5.57 2.40 -12.23
N ILE A 49 -6.50 1.60 -11.70
CA ILE A 49 -6.28 0.87 -10.45
C ILE A 49 -5.03 0.02 -10.58
N SER A 50 -4.92 -0.75 -11.65
CA SER A 50 -3.81 -1.65 -11.87
C SER A 50 -2.48 -0.89 -11.97
N SER A 51 -2.48 0.22 -12.70
CA SER A 51 -1.28 1.04 -12.89
C SER A 51 -0.77 1.60 -11.58
N ILE A 52 -1.67 2.18 -10.77
CA ILE A 52 -1.28 2.75 -9.48
C ILE A 52 -0.82 1.66 -8.52
N ALA A 53 -1.56 0.55 -8.46
CA ALA A 53 -1.21 -0.57 -7.59
C ALA A 53 0.16 -1.15 -7.94
N HIS A 54 0.46 -1.26 -9.22
CA HIS A 54 1.77 -1.74 -9.68
C HIS A 54 2.89 -0.83 -9.17
N ARG A 55 2.68 0.48 -9.23
CA ARG A 55 3.67 1.44 -8.75
C ARG A 55 3.86 1.34 -7.24
N ILE A 56 2.75 1.23 -6.48
CA ILE A 56 2.82 1.07 -5.03
C ILE A 56 3.59 -0.20 -4.67
N LYS A 57 3.32 -1.29 -5.38
CA LYS A 57 3.98 -2.57 -5.15
C LYS A 57 5.50 -2.44 -5.29
N GLY A 58 5.95 -1.81 -6.36
CA GLY A 58 7.37 -1.65 -6.61
C GLY A 58 8.03 -0.74 -5.59
N GLU A 59 7.41 0.39 -5.28
CA GLU A 59 7.98 1.37 -4.37
C GLU A 59 7.96 0.88 -2.92
N GLY A 60 6.89 0.19 -2.53
CA GLY A 60 6.81 -0.37 -1.18
C GLY A 60 7.93 -1.33 -0.89
N GLY A 61 8.24 -2.21 -1.84
CA GLY A 61 9.32 -3.16 -1.69
C GLY A 61 10.67 -2.47 -1.54
N SER A 62 10.88 -1.37 -2.24
CA SER A 62 12.15 -0.63 -2.19
C SER A 62 12.44 -0.06 -0.80
N TYR A 63 11.40 0.26 -0.03
CA TYR A 63 11.56 0.84 1.30
C TYR A 63 11.32 -0.17 2.43
N GLY A 64 11.03 -1.44 2.10
CA GLY A 64 10.82 -2.46 3.12
C GLY A 64 9.40 -2.57 3.65
N PHE A 65 8.43 -1.96 2.97
CA PHE A 65 7.02 -2.04 3.36
C PHE A 65 6.37 -3.27 2.73
N ASP A 66 6.71 -4.44 3.23
CA ASP A 66 6.30 -5.71 2.61
C ASP A 66 4.78 -5.91 2.59
N THR A 67 4.10 -5.52 3.67
CA THR A 67 2.65 -5.63 3.71
C THR A 67 2.00 -4.74 2.66
N MET A 68 2.51 -3.53 2.47
CA MET A 68 2.04 -2.62 1.43
C MET A 68 2.18 -3.27 0.06
N THR A 69 3.33 -3.91 -0.20
CA THR A 69 3.59 -4.60 -1.46
C THR A 69 2.60 -5.74 -1.69
N GLU A 70 2.33 -6.53 -0.64
CA GLU A 70 1.39 -7.65 -0.76
C GLU A 70 -0.03 -7.19 -1.02
N LEU A 71 -0.48 -6.14 -0.31
CA LEU A 71 -1.80 -5.59 -0.53
C LEU A 71 -1.94 -5.02 -1.94
N ALA A 72 -0.91 -4.34 -2.42
CA ALA A 72 -0.92 -3.78 -3.77
C ALA A 72 -0.94 -4.87 -4.83
N ARG A 73 -0.20 -5.97 -4.61
CA ARG A 73 -0.22 -7.11 -5.53
C ARG A 73 -1.63 -7.70 -5.63
N SER A 74 -2.30 -7.87 -4.49
CA SER A 74 -3.66 -8.37 -4.47
C SER A 74 -4.62 -7.41 -5.18
N LEU A 75 -4.36 -6.11 -5.06
CA LEU A 75 -5.17 -5.10 -5.71
C LEU A 75 -5.02 -5.15 -7.24
N GLU A 76 -3.82 -5.42 -7.74
CA GLU A 76 -3.62 -5.64 -9.18
C GLU A 76 -4.46 -6.83 -9.67
N VAL A 77 -4.49 -7.91 -8.90
CA VAL A 77 -5.29 -9.09 -9.24
C VAL A 77 -6.78 -8.75 -9.26
N ALA A 78 -7.24 -8.03 -8.22
CA ALA A 78 -8.66 -7.62 -8.15
C ALA A 78 -9.04 -6.76 -9.36
N ALA A 79 -8.17 -5.84 -9.75
CA ALA A 79 -8.43 -4.99 -10.91
C ALA A 79 -8.51 -5.81 -12.20
N SER A 80 -7.62 -6.79 -12.36
CA SER A 80 -7.63 -7.64 -13.56
C SER A 80 -8.89 -8.48 -13.65
N ARG A 81 -9.53 -8.77 -12.53
CA ARG A 81 -10.77 -9.53 -12.46
C ARG A 81 -12.01 -8.65 -12.40
N ARG A 82 -11.83 -7.35 -12.41
CA ARG A 82 -12.89 -6.36 -12.25
C ARG A 82 -13.73 -6.63 -11.01
N ASP A 83 -13.06 -7.01 -9.94
CA ASP A 83 -13.69 -7.34 -8.67
C ASP A 83 -13.73 -6.10 -7.78
N ASP A 84 -14.80 -5.32 -7.90
CA ASP A 84 -14.95 -4.06 -7.17
C ASP A 84 -14.94 -4.25 -5.67
N SER A 85 -15.58 -5.32 -5.19
CA SER A 85 -15.65 -5.59 -3.76
C SER A 85 -14.27 -5.85 -3.18
N ALA A 86 -13.51 -6.71 -3.83
CA ALA A 86 -12.13 -7.00 -3.39
C ALA A 86 -11.26 -5.77 -3.48
N ALA A 87 -11.36 -5.01 -4.57
CA ALA A 87 -10.57 -3.79 -4.75
C ALA A 87 -10.86 -2.78 -3.65
N THR A 88 -12.13 -2.58 -3.31
CA THR A 88 -12.53 -1.66 -2.25
C THR A 88 -11.97 -2.08 -0.90
N THR A 89 -12.08 -3.37 -0.58
CA THR A 89 -11.57 -3.89 0.68
C THR A 89 -10.05 -3.69 0.78
N LEU A 90 -9.33 -4.00 -0.29
CA LEU A 90 -7.87 -3.87 -0.31
C LEU A 90 -7.43 -2.42 -0.22
N ALA A 91 -8.13 -1.51 -0.89
CA ALA A 91 -7.82 -0.08 -0.79
C ALA A 91 -8.00 0.42 0.64
N ARG A 92 -9.05 -0.02 1.31
CA ARG A 92 -9.27 0.34 2.72
C ARG A 92 -8.17 -0.22 3.62
N GLN A 93 -7.74 -1.45 3.35
CA GLN A 93 -6.65 -2.06 4.11
C GLN A 93 -5.34 -1.29 3.92
N LEU A 94 -5.09 -0.82 2.70
CA LEU A 94 -3.90 0.00 2.44
C LEU A 94 -3.96 1.32 3.20
N LEU A 95 -5.10 1.99 3.23
CA LEU A 95 -5.26 3.23 4.00
C LEU A 95 -5.05 2.97 5.49
N SER A 96 -5.65 1.91 6.01
CA SER A 96 -5.49 1.55 7.41
C SER A 96 -4.02 1.26 7.73
N TYR A 97 -3.34 0.55 6.86
CA TYR A 97 -1.93 0.24 7.03
C TYR A 97 -1.10 1.53 7.15
N ILE A 98 -1.30 2.47 6.24
CA ILE A 98 -0.55 3.73 6.26
C ILE A 98 -0.85 4.53 7.52
N ASP A 99 -2.09 4.49 8.00
CA ASP A 99 -2.48 5.23 9.21
C ASP A 99 -1.89 4.63 10.49
N HIS A 100 -1.58 3.34 10.48
CA HIS A 100 -1.18 2.63 11.70
C HIS A 100 0.27 2.15 11.66
N VAL A 101 0.98 2.38 10.56
CA VAL A 101 2.37 1.94 10.47
C VAL A 101 3.25 2.79 11.39
N GLU A 102 4.13 2.11 12.10
CA GLU A 102 5.08 2.72 13.02
C GLU A 102 6.48 2.43 12.51
N ILE A 103 7.24 3.47 12.25
CA ILE A 103 8.55 3.31 11.64
C ILE A 103 9.62 3.27 12.73
N VAL A 104 10.45 2.26 12.68
CA VAL A 104 11.63 2.15 13.54
C VAL A 104 12.85 2.22 12.62
N PHE A 105 13.72 3.17 12.86
CA PHE A 105 14.90 3.33 12.03
C PHE A 105 16.05 2.49 12.58
N GLN A 106 16.69 1.76 11.67
CA GLN A 106 17.85 0.93 12.01
C GLN A 106 19.11 1.66 11.59
N PRO A 107 20.19 1.55 12.38
CA PRO A 107 21.46 2.16 11.99
C PRO A 107 21.94 1.62 10.65
N SER A 108 22.52 2.52 9.84
CA SER A 108 23.09 2.10 8.57
C SER A 108 24.32 1.22 8.81
N ASN A 109 24.46 0.19 7.96
CA ASN A 109 25.60 -0.72 8.00
C ASN A 109 26.65 -0.25 7.00
N ASP A 110 27.46 0.65 7.40
CA ASP A 110 28.56 1.12 6.52
C ASP A 110 29.85 0.44 6.88
#